data_baf94d2bc83a87485a294c17636c834d
#
_entry.id   baf94d2bc83a87485a294c17636c834d
#
_cell.length_a   1.000
_cell.length_b   1.000
_cell.length_c   1.000
_cell.angle_alpha   90.00
_cell.angle_beta   90.00
_cell.angle_gamma   90.00
#
_symmetry.space_group_name_H-M   'P 1'
#
loop_
_entity.id
_entity.type
_entity.pdbx_description
1 polymer ?
#
loop_
_entity_poly.entity_id
_entity_poly.type
_entity_poly.pdbx_seq_one_letter_code
_entity_poly.pdbx_strand_id
1 'polypeptide(L)'
;QLLDEIVRRVSGQRLDTFCQKEIFGPLKMTDTGYNPTATKHERVAPNTFEDNQWLRGTVHDPRARKTNGVAGHAGLFTTAPDLARFCRMLLNDGELDGVHVFKKETIAEWTRIQSPDMKDAKGRPARRALGWDVDTVYSSPRGEHFPIGSFGHTGFTGPSAWIIPGSKTFVIFLCNRLHPDGVGSVVPLRRRIGTITAEALKT
;
A
#
# COMPACT_ATOMS: atom_id res chain seq x y z
N GLN A 1 -1.73 14.79 -0.56
CA GLN A 1 -1.07 16.09 -0.79
C GLN A 1 -0.59 16.70 0.53
N LEU A 2 -1.42 16.75 1.60
CA LEU A 2 -0.97 17.34 2.88
C LEU A 2 0.25 16.61 3.47
N LEU A 3 0.28 15.27 3.42
CA LEU A 3 1.38 14.49 4.00
C LEU A 3 2.70 14.67 3.23
N ASP A 4 2.67 14.76 1.91
CA ASP A 4 3.88 15.02 1.11
C ASP A 4 4.44 16.41 1.39
N GLU A 5 3.59 17.42 1.58
CA GLU A 5 4.03 18.75 1.97
C GLU A 5 4.61 18.77 3.41
N ILE A 6 4.05 17.99 4.34
CA ILE A 6 4.62 17.83 5.67
C ILE A 6 6.03 17.21 5.60
N VAL A 7 6.17 16.11 4.82
CA VAL A 7 7.50 15.50 4.61
C VAL A 7 8.49 16.51 4.04
N ARG A 8 8.07 17.27 3.03
CA ARG A 8 8.92 18.29 2.42
C ARG A 8 9.37 19.36 3.41
N ARG A 9 8.47 19.84 4.27
CA ARG A 9 8.79 20.87 5.28
C ARG A 9 9.70 20.36 6.39
N VAL A 10 9.46 19.15 6.85
CA VAL A 10 10.21 18.56 7.97
C VAL A 10 11.59 18.06 7.53
N SER A 11 11.68 17.44 6.34
CA SER A 11 12.93 16.84 5.86
C SER A 11 13.75 17.75 4.93
N GLY A 12 13.16 18.81 4.39
CA GLY A 12 13.75 19.61 3.31
C GLY A 12 13.80 18.89 1.95
N GLN A 13 13.26 17.69 1.84
CA GLN A 13 13.33 16.85 0.64
C GLN A 13 11.95 16.64 0.01
N ARG A 14 11.91 16.41 -1.31
CA ARG A 14 10.69 15.94 -1.97
C ARG A 14 10.38 14.52 -1.50
N LEU A 15 9.09 14.14 -1.53
CA LEU A 15 8.62 12.83 -1.08
C LEU A 15 9.32 11.67 -1.77
N ASP A 16 9.49 11.73 -3.10
CA ASP A 16 10.17 10.70 -3.89
C ASP A 16 11.62 10.51 -3.45
N THR A 17 12.36 11.62 -3.30
CA THR A 17 13.76 11.61 -2.84
C THR A 17 13.86 11.10 -1.40
N PHE A 18 12.98 11.57 -0.52
CA PHE A 18 12.94 11.13 0.87
C PHE A 18 12.68 9.61 0.97
N CYS A 19 11.64 9.12 0.30
CA CYS A 19 11.30 7.69 0.33
C CYS A 19 12.42 6.83 -0.27
N GLN A 20 13.04 7.28 -1.37
CA GLN A 20 14.15 6.56 -1.98
C GLN A 20 15.35 6.45 -1.03
N LYS A 21 15.70 7.54 -0.36
CA LYS A 21 16.87 7.60 0.52
C LYS A 21 16.64 6.87 1.84
N GLU A 22 15.49 7.09 2.47
CA GLU A 22 15.24 6.67 3.85
C GLU A 22 14.52 5.31 3.94
N ILE A 23 13.85 4.85 2.86
CA ILE A 23 13.04 3.63 2.89
C ILE A 23 13.45 2.65 1.79
N PHE A 24 13.31 3.03 0.51
CA PHE A 24 13.43 2.08 -0.59
C PHE A 24 14.87 1.62 -0.80
N GLY A 25 15.83 2.54 -0.72
CA GLY A 25 17.25 2.23 -0.83
C GLY A 25 17.74 1.29 0.29
N PRO A 26 17.57 1.65 1.57
CA PRO A 26 17.92 0.79 2.70
C PRO A 26 17.27 -0.59 2.63
N LEU A 27 16.01 -0.67 2.23
CA LEU A 27 15.29 -1.93 2.05
C LEU A 27 15.63 -2.66 0.74
N LYS A 28 16.51 -2.13 -0.10
CA LYS A 28 16.85 -2.69 -1.43
C LYS A 28 15.62 -2.95 -2.31
N MET A 29 14.65 -2.05 -2.26
CA MET A 29 13.43 -2.08 -3.08
C MET A 29 13.72 -1.41 -4.44
N THR A 30 14.48 -2.09 -5.28
CA THR A 30 15.08 -1.51 -6.49
C THR A 30 14.07 -1.20 -7.62
N ASP A 31 12.90 -1.81 -7.56
CA ASP A 31 11.81 -1.60 -8.52
C ASP A 31 10.65 -0.78 -7.92
N THR A 32 10.89 -0.14 -6.77
CA THR A 32 9.90 0.71 -6.11
C THR A 32 10.28 2.17 -6.23
N GLY A 33 9.30 3.01 -6.59
CA GLY A 33 9.51 4.46 -6.67
C GLY A 33 8.40 5.17 -7.41
N TYR A 34 8.56 6.46 -7.51
CA TYR A 34 7.72 7.33 -8.32
C TYR A 34 8.31 7.47 -9.73
N ASN A 35 7.45 7.68 -10.73
CA ASN A 35 7.87 7.93 -12.11
C ASN A 35 8.95 6.94 -12.59
N PRO A 36 8.65 5.66 -12.74
CA PRO A 36 9.62 4.67 -13.18
C PRO A 36 10.29 5.11 -14.50
N THR A 37 11.58 4.85 -14.62
CA THR A 37 12.35 5.20 -15.81
C THR A 37 11.82 4.47 -17.05
N ALA A 38 12.04 5.03 -18.24
CA ALA A 38 11.58 4.45 -19.50
C ALA A 38 12.02 2.99 -19.69
N THR A 39 13.20 2.65 -19.19
CA THR A 39 13.74 1.27 -19.24
C THR A 39 12.92 0.25 -18.44
N LYS A 40 12.07 0.72 -17.51
CA LYS A 40 11.17 -0.13 -16.72
C LYS A 40 9.74 -0.19 -17.30
N HIS A 41 9.39 0.67 -18.25
CA HIS A 41 8.00 0.81 -18.72
C HIS A 41 7.41 -0.49 -19.27
N GLU A 42 8.20 -1.31 -19.95
CA GLU A 42 7.73 -2.60 -20.47
C GLU A 42 7.27 -3.56 -19.37
N ARG A 43 7.85 -3.43 -18.17
CA ARG A 43 7.49 -4.22 -16.99
C ARG A 43 6.33 -3.64 -16.19
N VAL A 44 5.93 -2.40 -16.49
CA VAL A 44 4.80 -1.74 -15.82
C VAL A 44 3.49 -2.20 -16.45
N ALA A 45 2.56 -2.67 -15.62
CA ALA A 45 1.21 -2.99 -16.07
C ALA A 45 0.52 -1.73 -16.66
N PRO A 46 -0.12 -1.84 -17.83
CA PRO A 46 -0.87 -0.71 -18.39
C PRO A 46 -2.05 -0.37 -17.49
N ASN A 47 -2.35 0.90 -17.30
CA ASN A 47 -3.47 1.29 -16.44
C ASN A 47 -4.69 1.79 -17.23
N THR A 48 -4.67 2.95 -17.82
CA THR A 48 -5.77 3.54 -18.58
C THR A 48 -5.42 3.76 -20.03
N PHE A 49 -6.42 3.74 -20.90
CA PHE A 49 -6.28 4.11 -22.31
C PHE A 49 -6.60 5.59 -22.45
N GLU A 50 -5.61 6.39 -22.80
CA GLU A 50 -5.73 7.84 -23.04
C GLU A 50 -4.90 8.20 -24.27
N ASP A 51 -5.35 9.16 -25.05
CA ASP A 51 -4.64 9.67 -26.25
C ASP A 51 -4.20 8.55 -27.20
N ASN A 52 -5.09 7.58 -27.46
CA ASN A 52 -4.84 6.41 -28.31
C ASN A 52 -3.70 5.49 -27.85
N GLN A 53 -3.34 5.51 -26.55
CA GLN A 53 -2.32 4.64 -26.00
C GLN A 53 -2.63 4.18 -24.57
N TRP A 54 -2.07 3.04 -24.20
CA TRP A 54 -2.09 2.58 -22.85
C TRP A 54 -1.04 3.32 -22.00
N LEU A 55 -1.47 3.94 -20.91
CA LEU A 55 -0.53 4.55 -19.97
C LEU A 55 0.29 3.47 -19.26
N ARG A 56 1.61 3.57 -19.40
CA ARG A 56 2.59 2.77 -18.66
C ARG A 56 3.60 3.69 -17.98
N GLY A 57 3.91 3.45 -16.71
CA GLY A 57 4.84 4.30 -15.97
C GLY A 57 4.29 5.69 -15.60
N THR A 58 3.10 6.03 -16.06
CA THR A 58 2.40 7.26 -15.69
C THR A 58 1.32 6.95 -14.65
N VAL A 59 1.28 7.72 -13.57
CA VAL A 59 0.27 7.52 -12.51
C VAL A 59 -1.14 7.75 -13.07
N HIS A 60 -2.07 6.86 -12.69
CA HIS A 60 -3.48 6.98 -13.09
C HIS A 60 -4.15 8.25 -12.52
N ASP A 61 -3.87 8.56 -11.25
CA ASP A 61 -4.56 9.65 -10.56
C ASP A 61 -4.25 11.03 -11.19
N PRO A 62 -5.28 11.76 -11.67
CA PRO A 62 -5.06 13.02 -12.37
C PRO A 62 -4.54 14.14 -11.46
N ARG A 63 -4.78 14.06 -10.15
CA ARG A 63 -4.25 15.04 -9.20
C ARG A 63 -2.77 14.80 -8.94
N ALA A 64 -2.37 13.53 -8.83
CA ALA A 64 -0.96 13.18 -8.74
C ALA A 64 -0.20 13.57 -10.01
N ARG A 65 -0.80 13.41 -11.21
CA ARG A 65 -0.20 13.90 -12.46
C ARG A 65 0.08 15.41 -12.44
N LYS A 66 -0.81 16.21 -11.86
CA LYS A 66 -0.62 17.67 -11.69
C LYS A 66 0.53 18.03 -10.75
N THR A 67 0.99 17.09 -9.92
CA THR A 67 2.16 17.23 -9.05
C THR A 67 3.36 16.43 -9.58
N ASN A 68 3.48 16.32 -10.89
CA ASN A 68 4.54 15.60 -11.58
C ASN A 68 4.66 14.13 -11.16
N GLY A 69 3.54 13.46 -10.92
CA GLY A 69 3.50 12.04 -10.59
C GLY A 69 3.89 11.68 -9.15
N VAL A 70 4.21 12.66 -8.32
CA VAL A 70 4.63 12.45 -6.92
C VAL A 70 3.61 13.06 -5.97
N ALA A 71 2.90 12.22 -5.25
CA ALA A 71 1.89 12.66 -4.29
C ALA A 71 1.75 11.66 -3.13
N GLY A 72 1.39 12.15 -1.94
CA GLY A 72 1.24 11.32 -0.75
C GLY A 72 0.08 10.32 -0.80
N HIS A 73 -0.77 10.37 -1.83
CA HIS A 73 -1.95 9.50 -1.98
C HIS A 73 -1.90 8.60 -3.22
N ALA A 74 -1.01 8.86 -4.17
CA ALA A 74 -0.89 8.09 -5.41
C ALA A 74 0.46 8.33 -6.10
N GLY A 75 0.82 7.47 -7.05
CA GLY A 75 2.02 7.63 -7.88
C GLY A 75 3.14 6.64 -7.59
N LEU A 76 3.02 5.84 -6.53
CA LEU A 76 4.01 4.82 -6.23
C LEU A 76 3.82 3.60 -7.13
N PHE A 77 4.90 3.16 -7.76
CA PHE A 77 5.03 1.91 -8.50
C PHE A 77 5.88 0.95 -7.69
N THR A 78 5.55 -0.33 -7.72
CA THR A 78 6.28 -1.36 -6.97
C THR A 78 6.09 -2.74 -7.60
N THR A 79 6.84 -3.70 -7.12
CA THR A 79 6.69 -5.13 -7.42
C THR A 79 6.32 -5.91 -6.15
N ALA A 80 5.80 -7.14 -6.32
CA ALA A 80 5.47 -7.98 -5.17
C ALA A 80 6.73 -8.32 -4.32
N PRO A 81 7.90 -8.65 -4.90
CA PRO A 81 9.12 -8.85 -4.12
C PRO A 81 9.54 -7.64 -3.29
N ASP A 82 9.50 -6.43 -3.87
CA ASP A 82 9.85 -5.20 -3.15
C ASP A 82 8.87 -4.91 -2.02
N LEU A 83 7.57 -5.02 -2.31
CA LEU A 83 6.54 -4.80 -1.29
C LEU A 83 6.62 -5.85 -0.17
N ALA A 84 7.03 -7.08 -0.48
CA ALA A 84 7.28 -8.11 0.52
C ALA A 84 8.43 -7.73 1.47
N ARG A 85 9.47 -7.07 0.98
CA ARG A 85 10.55 -6.53 1.83
C ARG A 85 10.02 -5.50 2.82
N PHE A 86 9.18 -4.59 2.35
CA PHE A 86 8.52 -3.61 3.21
C PHE A 86 7.61 -4.28 4.26
N CYS A 87 6.80 -5.26 3.88
CA CYS A 87 5.95 -6.00 4.81
C CYS A 87 6.78 -6.78 5.85
N ARG A 88 7.89 -7.40 5.45
CA ARG A 88 8.80 -8.10 6.38
C ARG A 88 9.44 -7.14 7.37
N MET A 89 9.87 -5.97 6.92
CA MET A 89 10.38 -4.91 7.79
C MET A 89 9.34 -4.49 8.84
N LEU A 90 8.08 -4.30 8.44
CA LEU A 90 6.98 -3.97 9.38
C LEU A 90 6.76 -5.09 10.41
N LEU A 91 6.79 -6.37 9.98
CA LEU A 91 6.62 -7.53 10.85
C LEU A 91 7.83 -7.81 11.76
N ASN A 92 8.95 -7.20 11.46
CA ASN A 92 10.19 -7.30 12.23
C ASN A 92 10.53 -5.99 12.95
N ASP A 93 9.52 -5.31 13.47
CA ASP A 93 9.64 -4.13 14.34
C ASP A 93 10.50 -2.98 13.72
N GLY A 94 10.49 -2.85 12.38
CA GLY A 94 11.18 -1.78 11.68
C GLY A 94 12.56 -2.14 11.10
N GLU A 95 12.96 -3.39 11.18
CA GLU A 95 14.24 -3.90 10.70
C GLU A 95 14.08 -4.90 9.55
N LEU A 96 15.02 -4.91 8.61
CA LEU A 96 15.20 -5.98 7.62
C LEU A 96 16.66 -6.13 7.22
N ASP A 97 17.15 -7.38 7.20
CA ASP A 97 18.52 -7.72 6.78
C ASP A 97 19.61 -6.91 7.53
N GLY A 98 19.41 -6.65 8.84
CA GLY A 98 20.31 -5.88 9.68
C GLY A 98 20.21 -4.36 9.51
N VAL A 99 19.23 -3.88 8.73
CA VAL A 99 18.99 -2.44 8.52
C VAL A 99 17.75 -2.01 9.29
N HIS A 100 17.93 -1.09 10.23
CA HIS A 100 16.84 -0.44 10.96
C HIS A 100 16.34 0.77 10.15
N VAL A 101 15.13 0.69 9.61
CA VAL A 101 14.47 1.78 8.88
C VAL A 101 13.60 2.60 9.82
N PHE A 102 12.91 1.94 10.74
CA PHE A 102 12.07 2.57 11.75
C PHE A 102 12.37 2.01 13.13
N LYS A 103 12.11 2.80 14.17
CA LYS A 103 12.13 2.30 15.54
C LYS A 103 10.89 1.42 15.79
N LYS A 104 11.05 0.42 16.65
CA LYS A 104 9.96 -0.47 17.07
C LYS A 104 8.74 0.31 17.58
N GLU A 105 8.98 1.32 18.40
CA GLU A 105 7.93 2.17 18.98
C GLU A 105 7.18 2.94 17.88
N THR A 106 7.88 3.35 16.82
CA THR A 106 7.27 4.01 15.66
C THR A 106 6.34 3.05 14.91
N ILE A 107 6.77 1.80 14.69
CA ILE A 107 5.92 0.78 14.06
C ILE A 107 4.69 0.51 14.92
N ALA A 108 4.86 0.33 16.22
CA ALA A 108 3.78 0.07 17.15
C ALA A 108 2.74 1.21 17.14
N GLU A 109 3.19 2.47 17.21
CA GLU A 109 2.30 3.63 17.16
C GLU A 109 1.64 3.80 15.78
N TRP A 110 2.38 3.57 14.70
CA TRP A 110 1.88 3.71 13.34
C TRP A 110 0.76 2.71 13.00
N THR A 111 0.85 1.50 13.55
CA THR A 111 -0.10 0.42 13.26
C THR A 111 -1.20 0.25 14.33
N ARG A 112 -1.09 0.96 15.46
CA ARG A 112 -2.09 0.98 16.52
C ARG A 112 -3.38 1.65 16.04
N ILE A 113 -4.53 1.12 16.47
CA ILE A 113 -5.83 1.74 16.22
C ILE A 113 -5.87 3.13 16.87
N GLN A 114 -6.06 4.15 16.05
CA GLN A 114 -6.14 5.55 16.47
C GLN A 114 -7.59 6.02 16.69
N SER A 115 -8.57 5.28 16.17
CA SER A 115 -10.00 5.62 16.21
C SER A 115 -10.85 4.44 16.69
N PRO A 116 -10.72 3.98 17.97
CA PRO A 116 -11.32 2.73 18.43
C PRO A 116 -12.87 2.74 18.37
N ASP A 117 -13.49 3.87 18.66
CA ASP A 117 -14.95 4.01 18.74
C ASP A 117 -15.58 4.62 17.48
N MET A 118 -14.79 4.87 16.45
CA MET A 118 -15.29 5.46 15.23
C MET A 118 -16.23 4.51 14.49
N LYS A 119 -17.36 5.05 14.06
CA LYS A 119 -18.36 4.35 13.23
C LYS A 119 -18.63 5.14 11.96
N ASP A 120 -19.00 4.43 10.90
CA ASP A 120 -19.47 5.05 9.67
C ASP A 120 -20.92 5.56 9.81
N ALA A 121 -21.45 6.19 8.76
CA ALA A 121 -22.81 6.71 8.75
C ALA A 121 -23.91 5.62 8.92
N LYS A 122 -23.56 4.34 8.78
CA LYS A 122 -24.46 3.18 9.00
C LYS A 122 -24.22 2.49 10.35
N GLY A 123 -23.43 3.10 11.24
CA GLY A 123 -23.13 2.57 12.57
C GLY A 123 -22.12 1.41 12.58
N ARG A 124 -21.46 1.09 11.45
CA ARG A 124 -20.48 0.01 11.35
C ARG A 124 -19.10 0.49 11.83
N PRO A 125 -18.26 -0.38 12.40
CA PRO A 125 -16.91 0.01 12.78
C PRO A 125 -16.13 0.69 11.66
N ALA A 126 -15.38 1.73 12.01
CA ALA A 126 -14.53 2.49 11.08
C ALA A 126 -13.14 2.73 11.67
N ARG A 127 -12.58 1.68 12.30
CA ARG A 127 -11.31 1.73 13.02
C ARG A 127 -10.15 1.83 12.05
N ARG A 128 -9.31 2.84 12.28
CA ARG A 128 -8.12 3.08 11.48
C ARG A 128 -6.88 3.26 12.34
N ALA A 129 -5.75 2.89 11.78
CA ALA A 129 -4.44 3.31 12.24
C ALA A 129 -3.95 4.50 11.38
N LEU A 130 -2.70 4.92 11.53
CA LEU A 130 -2.15 6.02 10.75
C LEU A 130 -1.90 5.57 9.30
N GLY A 131 -2.84 5.89 8.42
CA GLY A 131 -2.81 5.50 7.00
C GLY A 131 -3.18 4.04 6.71
N TRP A 132 -3.60 3.24 7.71
CA TRP A 132 -4.01 1.85 7.54
C TRP A 132 -5.49 1.64 7.82
N ASP A 133 -6.12 0.80 7.03
CA ASP A 133 -7.40 0.19 7.37
C ASP A 133 -7.15 -0.94 8.37
N VAL A 134 -7.95 -0.99 9.44
CA VAL A 134 -7.90 -2.07 10.42
C VAL A 134 -9.24 -2.79 10.48
N ASP A 135 -10.32 -2.05 10.73
CA ASP A 135 -11.68 -2.58 10.80
C ASP A 135 -12.65 -1.51 10.29
N THR A 136 -12.77 -1.41 8.99
CA THR A 136 -13.61 -0.45 8.27
C THR A 136 -14.37 -1.16 7.15
N VAL A 137 -15.30 -0.47 6.51
CA VAL A 137 -15.95 -0.96 5.30
C VAL A 137 -14.96 -1.22 4.16
N TYR A 138 -13.82 -0.53 4.18
CA TYR A 138 -12.73 -0.72 3.22
C TYR A 138 -11.85 -1.93 3.57
N SER A 139 -11.98 -2.47 4.78
CA SER A 139 -11.25 -3.66 5.24
C SER A 139 -11.82 -4.97 4.69
N SER A 140 -12.90 -4.94 3.91
CA SER A 140 -13.47 -6.17 3.32
C SER A 140 -12.44 -7.04 2.59
N PRO A 141 -11.41 -6.49 1.90
CA PRO A 141 -10.33 -7.29 1.34
C PRO A 141 -9.46 -8.05 2.35
N ARG A 142 -9.55 -7.74 3.64
CA ARG A 142 -8.94 -8.53 4.73
C ARG A 142 -9.45 -9.98 4.77
N GLY A 143 -10.62 -10.25 4.19
CA GLY A 143 -11.30 -11.54 4.32
C GLY A 143 -12.08 -11.64 5.64
N GLU A 144 -12.58 -12.84 5.93
CA GLU A 144 -13.52 -13.05 7.04
C GLU A 144 -12.82 -13.43 8.34
N HIS A 145 -11.62 -14.01 8.28
CA HIS A 145 -10.99 -14.67 9.41
C HIS A 145 -9.72 -14.02 9.92
N PHE A 146 -9.22 -12.96 9.28
CA PHE A 146 -8.10 -12.24 9.86
C PHE A 146 -8.52 -11.50 11.13
N PRO A 147 -7.73 -11.60 12.20
CA PRO A 147 -8.08 -10.97 13.49
C PRO A 147 -8.07 -9.45 13.38
N ILE A 148 -8.83 -8.80 14.26
CA ILE A 148 -8.69 -7.35 14.49
C ILE A 148 -7.28 -7.09 15.04
N GLY A 149 -6.62 -6.05 14.48
CA GLY A 149 -5.18 -5.83 14.68
C GLY A 149 -4.37 -6.19 13.43
N SER A 150 -4.96 -6.97 12.50
CA SER A 150 -4.46 -7.01 11.12
C SER A 150 -4.72 -5.67 10.47
N PHE A 151 -3.76 -5.18 9.71
CA PHE A 151 -3.85 -3.89 9.05
C PHE A 151 -3.42 -3.99 7.59
N GLY A 152 -3.93 -3.10 6.79
CA GLY A 152 -3.63 -3.11 5.36
C GLY A 152 -4.22 -1.91 4.64
N HIS A 153 -4.07 -1.90 3.34
CA HIS A 153 -4.71 -0.89 2.49
C HIS A 153 -4.98 -1.44 1.09
N THR A 154 -5.85 -0.75 0.37
CA THR A 154 -6.20 -1.07 -1.01
C THR A 154 -5.89 0.12 -1.92
N GLY A 155 -5.41 -0.17 -3.14
CA GLY A 155 -5.28 0.83 -4.18
C GLY A 155 -6.50 0.90 -5.09
N PHE A 156 -6.83 2.09 -5.57
CA PHE A 156 -7.92 2.32 -6.53
C PHE A 156 -7.71 1.51 -7.80
N THR A 157 -6.48 1.42 -8.28
CA THR A 157 -6.10 0.68 -9.49
C THR A 157 -6.18 -0.84 -9.35
N GLY A 158 -6.35 -1.38 -8.14
CA GLY A 158 -6.58 -2.80 -7.94
C GLY A 158 -5.75 -3.47 -6.85
N PRO A 159 -4.54 -3.04 -6.51
CA PRO A 159 -3.67 -3.73 -5.56
C PRO A 159 -4.20 -3.69 -4.13
N SER A 160 -3.72 -4.62 -3.31
CA SER A 160 -3.90 -4.58 -1.85
C SER A 160 -2.74 -5.27 -1.15
N ALA A 161 -2.46 -4.83 0.08
CA ALA A 161 -1.55 -5.51 1.00
C ALA A 161 -2.21 -5.57 2.38
N TRP A 162 -2.15 -6.75 3.01
CA TRP A 162 -2.63 -6.99 4.36
C TRP A 162 -1.57 -7.66 5.19
N ILE A 163 -1.34 -7.18 6.39
CA ILE A 163 -0.34 -7.63 7.34
C ILE A 163 -1.04 -8.15 8.59
N ILE A 164 -0.64 -9.34 9.03
CA ILE A 164 -1.20 -10.05 10.18
C ILE A 164 -0.08 -10.27 11.19
N PRO A 165 0.14 -9.33 12.14
CA PRO A 165 1.27 -9.39 13.07
C PRO A 165 1.30 -10.66 13.91
N GLY A 166 0.15 -11.12 14.40
CA GLY A 166 0.03 -12.28 15.28
C GLY A 166 0.57 -13.59 14.68
N SER A 167 0.43 -13.78 13.36
CA SER A 167 0.96 -14.94 12.62
C SER A 167 2.23 -14.63 11.84
N LYS A 168 2.76 -13.41 11.95
CA LYS A 168 3.89 -12.91 11.14
C LYS A 168 3.71 -13.14 9.64
N THR A 169 2.49 -12.98 9.17
CA THR A 169 2.10 -13.23 7.77
C THR A 169 1.68 -11.94 7.10
N PHE A 170 1.82 -11.89 5.79
CA PHE A 170 1.22 -10.84 4.96
C PHE A 170 0.70 -11.43 3.65
N VAL A 171 -0.25 -10.72 3.05
CA VAL A 171 -0.83 -11.03 1.76
C VAL A 171 -0.67 -9.83 0.85
N ILE A 172 0.00 -10.01 -0.27
CA ILE A 172 0.12 -9.02 -1.33
C ILE A 172 -0.68 -9.51 -2.53
N PHE A 173 -1.60 -8.68 -2.99
CA PHE A 173 -2.35 -8.93 -4.21
C PHE A 173 -2.14 -7.75 -5.16
N LEU A 174 -1.44 -8.01 -6.26
CA LEU A 174 -1.21 -7.01 -7.31
C LEU A 174 -2.06 -7.34 -8.53
N CYS A 175 -2.88 -6.40 -8.93
CA CYS A 175 -3.67 -6.46 -10.15
C CYS A 175 -3.91 -5.05 -10.68
N ASN A 176 -4.43 -4.97 -11.89
CA ASN A 176 -4.89 -3.71 -12.47
C ASN A 176 -6.31 -3.86 -12.98
N ARG A 177 -7.28 -3.38 -12.19
CA ARG A 177 -8.70 -3.41 -12.55
C ARG A 177 -9.09 -2.39 -13.61
N LEU A 178 -8.21 -1.44 -13.90
CA LEU A 178 -8.50 -0.39 -14.88
C LEU A 178 -8.28 -0.86 -16.32
N HIS A 179 -7.47 -1.89 -16.50
CA HIS A 179 -7.21 -2.48 -17.80
C HIS A 179 -8.14 -3.68 -18.06
N PRO A 180 -8.79 -3.81 -19.24
CA PRO A 180 -8.74 -2.85 -20.37
C PRO A 180 -9.78 -1.71 -20.29
N ASP A 181 -10.84 -1.83 -19.53
CA ASP A 181 -12.01 -0.95 -19.63
C ASP A 181 -12.43 -0.27 -18.31
N GLY A 182 -11.74 -0.59 -17.22
CA GLY A 182 -12.07 -0.06 -15.89
C GLY A 182 -13.36 -0.61 -15.27
N VAL A 183 -13.99 -1.59 -15.92
CA VAL A 183 -15.25 -2.19 -15.49
C VAL A 183 -15.01 -3.29 -14.46
N GLY A 184 -15.96 -3.46 -13.54
CA GLY A 184 -15.94 -4.53 -12.55
C GLY A 184 -15.25 -4.15 -11.23
N SER A 185 -15.24 -5.13 -10.32
CA SER A 185 -14.71 -4.99 -8.98
C SER A 185 -13.81 -6.16 -8.61
N VAL A 186 -12.63 -5.87 -8.08
CA VAL A 186 -11.70 -6.87 -7.54
C VAL A 186 -11.90 -7.13 -6.05
N VAL A 187 -12.84 -6.44 -5.42
CA VAL A 187 -13.11 -6.58 -3.97
C VAL A 187 -13.50 -8.01 -3.60
N PRO A 188 -14.38 -8.73 -4.32
CA PRO A 188 -14.71 -10.12 -4.00
C PRO A 188 -13.50 -11.04 -4.08
N LEU A 189 -12.64 -10.87 -5.09
CA LEU A 189 -11.42 -11.66 -5.22
C LEU A 189 -10.42 -11.41 -4.10
N ARG A 190 -10.16 -10.15 -3.76
CA ARG A 190 -9.31 -9.78 -2.62
C ARG A 190 -9.82 -10.39 -1.32
N ARG A 191 -11.14 -10.29 -1.06
CA ARG A 191 -11.77 -10.88 0.13
C ARG A 191 -11.57 -12.39 0.17
N ARG A 192 -11.81 -13.08 -0.93
CA ARG A 192 -11.63 -14.54 -1.03
C ARG A 192 -10.18 -14.96 -0.77
N ILE A 193 -9.21 -14.26 -1.35
CA ILE A 193 -7.78 -14.51 -1.11
C ILE A 193 -7.46 -14.34 0.38
N GLY A 194 -7.90 -13.25 1.02
CA GLY A 194 -7.72 -13.04 2.45
C GLY A 194 -8.34 -14.16 3.29
N THR A 195 -9.55 -14.59 2.96
CA THR A 195 -10.25 -15.67 3.66
C THR A 195 -9.49 -17.00 3.55
N ILE A 196 -9.10 -17.42 2.33
CA ILE A 196 -8.34 -18.65 2.08
C ILE A 196 -6.99 -18.62 2.81
N THR A 197 -6.30 -17.48 2.77
CA THR A 197 -5.02 -17.34 3.50
C THR A 197 -5.22 -17.51 5.01
N ALA A 198 -6.26 -16.91 5.56
CA ALA A 198 -6.54 -17.05 6.99
C ALA A 198 -6.93 -18.49 7.38
N GLU A 199 -7.63 -19.20 6.52
CA GLU A 199 -7.96 -20.62 6.70
C GLU A 199 -6.70 -21.49 6.71
N ALA A 200 -5.79 -21.26 5.75
CA ALA A 200 -4.52 -21.97 5.67
C ALA A 200 -3.58 -21.73 6.86
N LEU A 201 -3.75 -20.63 7.59
CA LEU A 201 -2.98 -20.32 8.81
C LEU A 201 -3.53 -21.00 10.07
N LYS A 202 -4.72 -21.60 10.00
CA LYS A 202 -5.35 -22.32 11.14
C LYS A 202 -4.97 -23.80 11.18
N THR A 203 -4.38 -24.30 10.12
CA THR A 203 -3.88 -25.69 10.00
C THR A 203 -2.44 -25.79 10.42
#